data_a09cabd415ef07cf2121935c60ff5910
#
_entry.id   a09cabd415ef07cf2121935c60ff5910
#
_cell.length_a   1.000
_cell.length_b   1.000
_cell.length_c   1.000
_cell.angle_alpha   90.00
_cell.angle_beta   90.00
_cell.angle_gamma   90.00
#
_symmetry.space_group_name_H-M   'P 1'
#
loop_
_entity.id
_entity.type
_entity.pdbx_description
1 polymer ?
#
loop_
_entity_poly.entity_id
_entity_poly.type
_entity_poly.pdbx_seq_one_letter_code
_entity_poly.pdbx_strand_id
1 'polypeptide(L)'
;MNLPADVGAALALARASGLERLDAQLLLAAAMQQSRAWLLGHDDEALSKYLAARITAQIAQRAAGMPLAYIVGEKEFHGLLLKVTPDTLVPRPDTETLVDWALEILQLLPGEPAVVDLGTGSGAIALAIKHRHPSAAVQAVELSTAALAVAQDNAQRLGLALRFHQGDWWQPLAGQRFDLIVSNPPYIAGSDPHLPALRFEPLEALTPGGDGMAALLALIDGAPDHLRPGGWLLLEHGYDQAEAVAAALRLRGFTEPALRLDLGGQPRVSGARWLD
;
A
#
# COMPACT_ATOMS: atom_id res chain seq x y z
N MET A 1 -3.39 35.79 7.56
CA MET A 1 -2.51 35.55 6.40
C MET A 1 -3.26 35.95 5.14
N ASN A 2 -2.62 36.73 4.23
CA ASN A 2 -3.23 37.01 2.94
C ASN A 2 -3.23 35.76 2.09
N LEU A 3 -4.34 35.49 1.39
CA LEU A 3 -4.42 34.39 0.46
C LEU A 3 -3.54 34.62 -0.77
N PRO A 4 -2.90 33.60 -1.36
CA PRO A 4 -2.12 33.75 -2.58
C PRO A 4 -3.02 34.21 -3.74
N ALA A 5 -2.53 35.20 -4.50
CA ALA A 5 -3.28 35.77 -5.62
C ALA A 5 -3.21 34.89 -6.88
N ASP A 6 -2.10 34.19 -7.08
CA ASP A 6 -1.76 33.39 -8.26
C ASP A 6 -0.99 32.14 -7.89
N VAL A 7 -0.67 31.31 -8.89
CA VAL A 7 0.08 30.05 -8.75
C VAL A 7 1.47 30.30 -8.17
N GLY A 8 2.18 31.32 -8.64
CA GLY A 8 3.53 31.66 -8.17
C GLY A 8 3.54 32.02 -6.68
N ALA A 9 2.57 32.85 -6.25
CA ALA A 9 2.40 33.19 -4.83
C ALA A 9 2.05 31.97 -3.96
N ALA A 10 1.25 31.02 -4.48
CA ALA A 10 0.92 29.78 -3.77
C ALA A 10 2.15 28.86 -3.64
N LEU A 11 2.96 28.72 -4.67
CA LEU A 11 4.23 27.98 -4.62
C LEU A 11 5.24 28.63 -3.67
N ALA A 12 5.29 29.98 -3.63
CA ALA A 12 6.12 30.71 -2.69
C ALA A 12 5.67 30.49 -1.24
N LEU A 13 4.34 30.50 -0.99
CA LEU A 13 3.77 30.20 0.32
C LEU A 13 4.12 28.76 0.77
N ALA A 14 3.98 27.77 -0.11
CA ALA A 14 4.32 26.38 0.19
C ALA A 14 5.80 26.25 0.58
N ARG A 15 6.70 26.89 -0.17
CA ARG A 15 8.13 26.93 0.14
C ARG A 15 8.42 27.58 1.49
N ALA A 16 7.78 28.73 1.75
CA ALA A 16 7.92 29.44 3.02
C ALA A 16 7.40 28.63 4.21
N SER A 17 6.45 27.70 3.96
CA SER A 17 5.92 26.76 4.94
C SER A 17 6.77 25.49 5.09
N GLY A 18 7.92 25.38 4.42
CA GLY A 18 8.85 24.27 4.53
C GLY A 18 8.55 23.05 3.64
N LEU A 19 7.62 23.18 2.67
CA LEU A 19 7.33 22.08 1.74
C LEU A 19 8.46 21.95 0.70
N GLU A 20 8.81 20.71 0.40
CA GLU A 20 9.66 20.41 -0.74
C GLU A 20 9.00 20.84 -2.06
N ARG A 21 9.83 21.19 -3.03
CA ARG A 21 9.35 21.65 -4.34
C ARG A 21 8.39 20.69 -5.01
N LEU A 22 8.69 19.39 -4.94
CA LEU A 22 7.86 18.34 -5.55
C LEU A 22 6.49 18.26 -4.89
N ASP A 23 6.44 18.25 -3.57
CA ASP A 23 5.20 18.21 -2.80
C ASP A 23 4.31 19.42 -3.07
N ALA A 24 4.92 20.63 -3.08
CA ALA A 24 4.19 21.86 -3.40
C ALA A 24 3.56 21.80 -4.81
N GLN A 25 4.32 21.34 -5.81
CA GLN A 25 3.81 21.23 -7.18
C GLN A 25 2.71 20.17 -7.31
N LEU A 26 2.85 19.01 -6.67
CA LEU A 26 1.83 17.95 -6.71
C LEU A 26 0.54 18.40 -6.02
N LEU A 27 0.66 19.08 -4.88
CA LEU A 27 -0.48 19.62 -4.15
C LEU A 27 -1.25 20.63 -5.00
N LEU A 28 -0.56 21.61 -5.58
CA LEU A 28 -1.20 22.61 -6.44
C LEU A 28 -1.79 21.99 -7.70
N ALA A 29 -1.07 21.08 -8.36
CA ALA A 29 -1.54 20.38 -9.53
C ALA A 29 -2.87 19.66 -9.27
N ALA A 30 -2.95 18.90 -8.16
CA ALA A 30 -4.16 18.23 -7.73
C ALA A 30 -5.29 19.21 -7.39
N ALA A 31 -4.99 20.28 -6.64
CA ALA A 31 -5.99 21.27 -6.27
C ALA A 31 -6.59 22.01 -7.46
N MET A 32 -5.79 22.24 -8.50
CA MET A 32 -6.19 22.93 -9.72
C MET A 32 -6.69 22.00 -10.83
N GLN A 33 -6.56 20.68 -10.63
CA GLN A 33 -6.83 19.67 -11.67
C GLN A 33 -6.02 19.91 -12.96
N GLN A 34 -4.75 20.30 -12.79
CA GLN A 34 -3.82 20.58 -13.87
C GLN A 34 -2.57 19.69 -13.74
N SER A 35 -1.82 19.56 -14.84
CA SER A 35 -0.55 18.86 -14.81
C SER A 35 0.55 19.69 -14.13
N ARG A 36 1.57 19.02 -13.57
CA ARG A 36 2.77 19.73 -13.05
C ARG A 36 3.46 20.55 -14.15
N ALA A 37 3.48 20.06 -15.38
CA ALA A 37 4.08 20.79 -16.50
C ALA A 37 3.32 22.10 -16.78
N TRP A 38 1.99 22.06 -16.67
CA TRP A 38 1.16 23.26 -16.82
C TRP A 38 1.51 24.34 -15.77
N LEU A 39 1.67 23.96 -14.50
CA LEU A 39 2.03 24.91 -13.43
C LEU A 39 3.34 25.67 -13.69
N LEU A 40 4.30 25.02 -14.39
CA LEU A 40 5.60 25.62 -14.67
C LEU A 40 5.55 26.75 -15.73
N GLY A 41 4.50 26.76 -16.51
CA GLY A 41 4.28 27.79 -17.55
C GLY A 41 3.20 28.81 -17.21
N HIS A 42 2.57 28.71 -16.04
CA HIS A 42 1.40 29.51 -15.65
C HIS A 42 1.50 29.96 -14.18
N ASP A 43 2.63 30.53 -13.82
CA ASP A 43 2.88 31.04 -12.47
C ASP A 43 2.07 32.33 -12.17
N ASP A 44 1.67 33.05 -13.21
CA ASP A 44 0.81 34.24 -13.16
C ASP A 44 -0.71 33.94 -13.21
N GLU A 45 -1.09 32.66 -13.32
CA GLU A 45 -2.52 32.25 -13.35
C GLU A 45 -3.21 32.62 -12.04
N ALA A 46 -4.27 33.41 -12.12
CA ALA A 46 -4.99 33.93 -10.96
C ALA A 46 -5.78 32.85 -10.23
N LEU A 47 -5.71 32.84 -8.92
CA LEU A 47 -6.47 31.92 -8.07
C LEU A 47 -7.76 32.57 -7.58
N SER A 48 -8.90 31.88 -7.75
CA SER A 48 -10.12 32.30 -7.07
C SER A 48 -9.92 32.27 -5.55
N LYS A 49 -10.64 33.12 -4.83
CA LYS A 49 -10.56 33.17 -3.34
C LYS A 49 -10.80 31.80 -2.69
N TYR A 50 -11.74 31.02 -3.24
CA TYR A 50 -12.05 29.68 -2.77
C TYR A 50 -10.85 28.73 -2.95
N LEU A 51 -10.27 28.73 -4.15
CA LEU A 51 -9.12 27.88 -4.48
C LEU A 51 -7.88 28.25 -3.68
N ALA A 52 -7.61 29.55 -3.54
CA ALA A 52 -6.52 30.08 -2.72
C ALA A 52 -6.65 29.67 -1.24
N ALA A 53 -7.86 29.76 -0.68
CA ALA A 53 -8.13 29.32 0.70
C ALA A 53 -7.93 27.80 0.86
N ARG A 54 -8.44 27.00 -0.08
CA ARG A 54 -8.25 25.53 -0.10
C ARG A 54 -6.78 25.15 -0.18
N ILE A 55 -6.03 25.74 -1.11
CA ILE A 55 -4.58 25.51 -1.25
C ILE A 55 -3.83 25.89 0.03
N THR A 56 -4.16 27.03 0.63
CA THR A 56 -3.53 27.47 1.88
C THR A 56 -3.76 26.46 3.01
N ALA A 57 -4.99 25.93 3.15
CA ALA A 57 -5.29 24.90 4.14
C ALA A 57 -4.53 23.59 3.87
N GLN A 58 -4.44 23.16 2.62
CA GLN A 58 -3.71 21.97 2.22
C GLN A 58 -2.18 22.09 2.45
N ILE A 59 -1.61 23.28 2.18
CA ILE A 59 -0.21 23.59 2.52
C ILE A 59 0.01 23.47 4.03
N ALA A 60 -0.89 24.01 4.85
CA ALA A 60 -0.78 23.91 6.30
C ALA A 60 -0.87 22.46 6.80
N GLN A 61 -1.75 21.64 6.23
CA GLN A 61 -1.85 20.22 6.54
C GLN A 61 -0.54 19.47 6.20
N ARG A 62 0.03 19.74 5.00
CA ARG A 62 1.29 19.10 4.59
C ARG A 62 2.46 19.56 5.47
N ALA A 63 2.54 20.82 5.81
CA ALA A 63 3.54 21.39 6.73
C ALA A 63 3.44 20.78 8.15
N ALA A 64 2.23 20.38 8.58
CA ALA A 64 2.01 19.66 9.83
C ALA A 64 2.43 18.17 9.75
N GLY A 65 2.87 17.69 8.58
CA GLY A 65 3.34 16.31 8.34
C GLY A 65 2.30 15.36 7.76
N MET A 66 1.07 15.82 7.43
CA MET A 66 0.07 14.94 6.82
C MET A 66 0.60 14.40 5.47
N PRO A 67 0.47 13.09 5.20
CA PRO A 67 0.85 12.52 3.92
C PRO A 67 0.18 13.25 2.74
N LEU A 68 0.96 13.58 1.71
CA LEU A 68 0.44 14.25 0.53
C LEU A 68 -0.71 13.47 -0.10
N ALA A 69 -0.61 12.15 -0.11
CA ALA A 69 -1.63 11.25 -0.64
C ALA A 69 -3.00 11.44 0.04
N TYR A 70 -3.05 11.67 1.35
CA TYR A 70 -4.32 11.96 2.05
C TYR A 70 -4.88 13.34 1.73
N ILE A 71 -4.01 14.33 1.53
CA ILE A 71 -4.43 15.68 1.15
C ILE A 71 -5.01 15.70 -0.25
N VAL A 72 -4.39 14.95 -1.16
CA VAL A 72 -4.81 14.81 -2.57
C VAL A 72 -5.99 13.84 -2.69
N GLY A 73 -6.03 12.82 -1.82
CA GLY A 73 -7.03 11.76 -1.80
C GLY A 73 -6.69 10.57 -2.70
N GLU A 74 -5.53 10.60 -3.37
CA GLU A 74 -5.12 9.58 -4.33
C GLU A 74 -3.62 9.30 -4.25
N LYS A 75 -3.24 8.06 -4.58
CA LYS A 75 -1.86 7.59 -4.69
C LYS A 75 -1.72 6.68 -5.89
N GLU A 76 -0.72 6.93 -6.72
CA GLU A 76 -0.34 6.01 -7.78
C GLU A 76 0.41 4.82 -7.17
N PHE A 77 0.07 3.60 -7.62
CA PHE A 77 0.71 2.34 -7.27
C PHE A 77 0.59 1.35 -8.43
N HIS A 78 1.71 0.85 -8.89
CA HIS A 78 1.83 -0.13 -9.97
C HIS A 78 1.03 0.22 -11.24
N GLY A 79 1.00 1.52 -11.61
CA GLY A 79 0.26 2.06 -12.75
C GLY A 79 -1.23 2.32 -12.48
N LEU A 80 -1.74 2.07 -11.28
CA LEU A 80 -3.11 2.34 -10.88
C LEU A 80 -3.19 3.61 -10.02
N LEU A 81 -4.18 4.46 -10.27
CA LEU A 81 -4.48 5.59 -9.41
C LEU A 81 -5.51 5.18 -8.36
N LEU A 82 -5.06 4.96 -7.14
CA LEU A 82 -5.88 4.47 -6.03
C LEU A 82 -6.33 5.61 -5.13
N LYS A 83 -7.60 5.60 -4.73
CA LYS A 83 -8.10 6.42 -3.63
C LYS A 83 -7.46 5.95 -2.32
N VAL A 84 -7.04 6.89 -1.51
CA VAL A 84 -6.52 6.65 -0.16
C VAL A 84 -7.16 7.61 0.83
N THR A 85 -7.35 7.13 2.06
CA THR A 85 -7.90 7.91 3.18
C THR A 85 -7.07 7.63 4.43
N PRO A 86 -7.21 8.40 5.50
CA PRO A 86 -6.56 8.10 6.79
C PRO A 86 -6.93 6.72 7.39
N ASP A 87 -7.88 6.00 6.79
CA ASP A 87 -8.25 4.64 7.20
C ASP A 87 -7.37 3.55 6.58
N THR A 88 -6.48 3.90 5.63
CA THR A 88 -5.63 2.94 4.91
C THR A 88 -4.17 3.37 4.93
N LEU A 89 -3.26 2.40 4.99
CA LEU A 89 -1.84 2.68 4.73
C LEU A 89 -1.69 3.32 3.34
N VAL A 90 -0.85 4.35 3.23
CA VAL A 90 -0.47 4.89 1.91
C VAL A 90 0.38 3.86 1.17
N PRO A 91 -0.01 3.38 -0.02
CA PRO A 91 0.78 2.41 -0.79
C PRO A 91 2.22 2.87 -1.00
N ARG A 92 3.18 1.98 -0.70
CA ARG A 92 4.62 2.27 -0.78
C ARG A 92 5.21 1.72 -2.08
N PRO A 93 6.16 2.42 -2.72
CA PRO A 93 6.83 1.90 -3.91
C PRO A 93 7.53 0.56 -3.66
N ASP A 94 8.07 0.34 -2.46
CA ASP A 94 8.76 -0.90 -2.09
C ASP A 94 7.84 -2.13 -2.19
N THR A 95 6.54 -1.96 -1.92
CA THR A 95 5.51 -2.99 -2.03
C THR A 95 5.29 -3.46 -3.47
N GLU A 96 5.69 -2.68 -4.47
CA GLU A 96 5.63 -3.12 -5.88
C GLU A 96 6.51 -4.35 -6.13
N THR A 97 7.59 -4.52 -5.36
CA THR A 97 8.43 -5.73 -5.38
C THR A 97 7.62 -7.00 -5.08
N LEU A 98 6.68 -6.93 -4.15
CA LEU A 98 5.77 -8.04 -3.83
C LEU A 98 4.84 -8.35 -5.00
N VAL A 99 4.27 -7.32 -5.63
CA VAL A 99 3.40 -7.47 -6.80
C VAL A 99 4.15 -8.08 -7.97
N ASP A 100 5.34 -7.57 -8.27
CA ASP A 100 6.16 -8.08 -9.38
C ASP A 100 6.50 -9.56 -9.19
N TRP A 101 6.89 -9.97 -7.98
CA TRP A 101 7.15 -11.39 -7.70
C TRP A 101 5.89 -12.24 -7.80
N ALA A 102 4.76 -11.75 -7.29
CA ALA A 102 3.47 -12.41 -7.45
C ALA A 102 3.13 -12.64 -8.94
N LEU A 103 3.32 -11.64 -9.78
CA LEU A 103 3.08 -11.73 -11.22
C LEU A 103 4.02 -12.72 -11.93
N GLU A 104 5.30 -12.77 -11.56
CA GLU A 104 6.24 -13.78 -12.08
C GLU A 104 5.75 -15.20 -11.78
N ILE A 105 5.27 -15.47 -10.55
CA ILE A 105 4.72 -16.77 -10.17
C ILE A 105 3.46 -17.09 -10.97
N LEU A 106 2.53 -16.12 -11.06
CA LEU A 106 1.25 -16.32 -11.75
C LEU A 106 1.41 -16.60 -13.24
N GLN A 107 2.45 -16.07 -13.89
CA GLN A 107 2.76 -16.37 -15.29
C GLN A 107 3.10 -17.85 -15.54
N LEU A 108 3.54 -18.56 -14.50
CA LEU A 108 3.90 -19.99 -14.58
C LEU A 108 2.73 -20.91 -14.23
N LEU A 109 1.64 -20.36 -13.70
CA LEU A 109 0.46 -21.13 -13.29
C LEU A 109 -0.59 -21.17 -14.42
N PRO A 110 -1.14 -22.35 -14.74
CA PRO A 110 -2.16 -22.48 -15.78
C PRO A 110 -3.54 -22.03 -15.29
N GLY A 111 -4.39 -21.61 -16.22
CA GLY A 111 -5.83 -21.40 -15.98
C GLY A 111 -6.15 -20.14 -15.16
N GLU A 112 -6.97 -20.31 -14.14
CA GLU A 112 -7.44 -19.25 -13.23
C GLU A 112 -6.84 -19.45 -11.84
N PRO A 113 -5.58 -19.05 -11.59
CA PRO A 113 -4.95 -19.24 -10.30
C PRO A 113 -5.72 -18.48 -9.20
N ALA A 114 -5.94 -19.15 -8.07
CA ALA A 114 -6.58 -18.58 -6.90
C ALA A 114 -5.55 -17.80 -6.07
N VAL A 115 -5.82 -16.51 -5.86
CA VAL A 115 -4.93 -15.60 -5.12
C VAL A 115 -5.68 -14.98 -3.96
N VAL A 116 -5.03 -14.79 -2.83
CA VAL A 116 -5.55 -13.97 -1.73
C VAL A 116 -4.52 -12.97 -1.23
N ASP A 117 -4.97 -11.74 -1.00
CA ASP A 117 -4.25 -10.64 -0.36
C ASP A 117 -4.79 -10.46 1.05
N LEU A 118 -3.95 -10.67 2.07
CA LEU A 118 -4.31 -10.60 3.48
C LEU A 118 -3.87 -9.26 4.08
N GLY A 119 -4.83 -8.51 4.68
CA GLY A 119 -4.60 -7.14 5.11
C GLY A 119 -4.52 -6.18 3.93
N THR A 120 -5.51 -6.23 3.05
CA THR A 120 -5.45 -5.55 1.74
C THR A 120 -5.39 -4.02 1.80
N GLY A 121 -5.80 -3.41 2.92
CA GLY A 121 -5.81 -1.95 3.10
C GLY A 121 -6.64 -1.23 2.04
N SER A 122 -6.00 -0.42 1.21
CA SER A 122 -6.65 0.26 0.08
C SER A 122 -6.94 -0.64 -1.13
N GLY A 123 -6.57 -1.93 -1.06
CA GLY A 123 -6.67 -2.87 -2.16
C GLY A 123 -5.45 -2.86 -3.10
N ALA A 124 -4.37 -2.17 -2.76
CA ALA A 124 -3.26 -1.89 -3.67
C ALA A 124 -2.67 -3.15 -4.32
N ILE A 125 -2.29 -4.16 -3.52
CA ILE A 125 -1.70 -5.41 -4.01
C ILE A 125 -2.71 -6.22 -4.81
N ALA A 126 -3.89 -6.48 -4.24
CA ALA A 126 -4.94 -7.28 -4.87
C ALA A 126 -5.38 -6.71 -6.22
N LEU A 127 -5.58 -5.37 -6.28
CA LEU A 127 -6.00 -4.67 -7.49
C LEU A 127 -4.91 -4.66 -8.56
N ALA A 128 -3.64 -4.44 -8.16
CA ALA A 128 -2.51 -4.50 -9.10
C ALA A 128 -2.36 -5.90 -9.70
N ILE A 129 -2.45 -6.95 -8.90
CA ILE A 129 -2.43 -8.34 -9.37
C ILE A 129 -3.60 -8.59 -10.34
N LYS A 130 -4.84 -8.23 -9.96
CA LYS A 130 -6.02 -8.44 -10.81
C LYS A 130 -5.95 -7.67 -12.13
N HIS A 131 -5.42 -6.46 -12.09
CA HIS A 131 -5.24 -5.63 -13.28
C HIS A 131 -4.23 -6.24 -14.26
N ARG A 132 -3.09 -6.71 -13.75
CA ARG A 132 -1.99 -7.26 -14.56
C ARG A 132 -2.19 -8.71 -14.96
N HIS A 133 -2.97 -9.47 -14.19
CA HIS A 133 -3.32 -10.87 -14.45
C HIS A 133 -4.84 -11.07 -14.38
N PRO A 134 -5.61 -10.65 -15.40
CA PRO A 134 -7.07 -10.63 -15.36
C PRO A 134 -7.74 -11.98 -15.14
N SER A 135 -7.09 -13.10 -15.53
CA SER A 135 -7.62 -14.45 -15.32
C SER A 135 -7.52 -14.93 -13.86
N ALA A 136 -6.66 -14.32 -13.03
CA ALA A 136 -6.55 -14.72 -11.63
C ALA A 136 -7.88 -14.51 -10.86
N ALA A 137 -8.25 -15.51 -10.06
CA ALA A 137 -9.37 -15.42 -9.11
C ALA A 137 -8.87 -14.78 -7.81
N VAL A 138 -8.84 -13.44 -7.78
CA VAL A 138 -8.29 -12.66 -6.65
C VAL A 138 -9.35 -12.44 -5.58
N GLN A 139 -8.95 -12.72 -4.34
CA GLN A 139 -9.70 -12.40 -3.13
C GLN A 139 -8.86 -11.47 -2.24
N ALA A 140 -9.52 -10.69 -1.40
CA ALA A 140 -8.88 -9.75 -0.48
C ALA A 140 -9.55 -9.82 0.89
N VAL A 141 -8.75 -9.86 1.95
CA VAL A 141 -9.22 -9.86 3.34
C VAL A 141 -8.76 -8.59 4.02
N GLU A 142 -9.66 -7.97 4.78
CA GLU A 142 -9.35 -6.77 5.56
C GLU A 142 -10.13 -6.79 6.87
N LEU A 143 -9.46 -6.46 7.97
CA LEU A 143 -10.06 -6.39 9.30
C LEU A 143 -10.89 -5.11 9.48
N SER A 144 -10.34 -3.96 9.04
CA SER A 144 -10.96 -2.65 9.15
C SER A 144 -12.10 -2.50 8.14
N THR A 145 -13.33 -2.30 8.62
CA THR A 145 -14.48 -2.00 7.75
C THR A 145 -14.27 -0.74 6.91
N ALA A 146 -13.59 0.27 7.46
CA ALA A 146 -13.33 1.51 6.75
C ALA A 146 -12.30 1.31 5.63
N ALA A 147 -11.19 0.59 5.90
CA ALA A 147 -10.21 0.25 4.88
C ALA A 147 -10.82 -0.65 3.78
N LEU A 148 -11.62 -1.65 4.17
CA LEU A 148 -12.32 -2.51 3.22
C LEU A 148 -13.23 -1.72 2.28
N ALA A 149 -13.94 -0.71 2.80
CA ALA A 149 -14.79 0.16 1.97
C ALA A 149 -13.96 0.95 0.95
N VAL A 150 -12.76 1.40 1.31
CA VAL A 150 -11.82 2.07 0.38
C VAL A 150 -11.37 1.10 -0.72
N ALA A 151 -11.00 -0.15 -0.36
CA ALA A 151 -10.59 -1.16 -1.34
C ALA A 151 -11.71 -1.50 -2.32
N GLN A 152 -12.95 -1.64 -1.83
CA GLN A 152 -14.13 -1.88 -2.66
C GLN A 152 -14.43 -0.70 -3.61
N ASP A 153 -14.33 0.54 -3.13
CA ASP A 153 -14.48 1.74 -3.96
C ASP A 153 -13.40 1.79 -5.06
N ASN A 154 -12.14 1.48 -4.73
CA ASN A 154 -11.08 1.38 -5.71
C ASN A 154 -11.34 0.31 -6.77
N ALA A 155 -11.81 -0.87 -6.37
CA ALA A 155 -12.18 -1.93 -7.31
C ALA A 155 -13.29 -1.48 -8.26
N GLN A 156 -14.32 -0.82 -7.73
CA GLN A 156 -15.43 -0.28 -8.53
C GLN A 156 -14.95 0.79 -9.51
N ARG A 157 -14.15 1.75 -9.04
CA ARG A 157 -13.60 2.83 -9.88
C ARG A 157 -12.73 2.31 -11.04
N LEU A 158 -12.00 1.23 -10.79
CA LEU A 158 -11.11 0.61 -11.77
C LEU A 158 -11.80 -0.45 -12.64
N GLY A 159 -13.06 -0.80 -12.35
CA GLY A 159 -13.80 -1.85 -13.06
C GLY A 159 -13.21 -3.25 -12.86
N LEU A 160 -12.54 -3.50 -11.73
CA LEU A 160 -11.90 -4.76 -11.39
C LEU A 160 -12.78 -5.59 -10.46
N ALA A 161 -13.07 -6.84 -10.85
CA ALA A 161 -13.89 -7.76 -10.06
C ALA A 161 -13.01 -8.61 -9.13
N LEU A 162 -13.14 -8.38 -7.81
CA LEU A 162 -12.52 -9.14 -6.74
C LEU A 162 -13.58 -9.58 -5.73
N ARG A 163 -13.24 -10.61 -4.94
CA ARG A 163 -14.04 -10.97 -3.76
C ARG A 163 -13.40 -10.35 -2.52
N PHE A 164 -14.18 -9.60 -1.76
CA PHE A 164 -13.75 -8.97 -0.52
C PHE A 164 -14.35 -9.68 0.68
N HIS A 165 -13.55 -9.87 1.71
CA HIS A 165 -13.95 -10.47 2.97
C HIS A 165 -13.55 -9.56 4.12
N GLN A 166 -14.47 -9.33 5.05
CA GLN A 166 -14.14 -8.69 6.32
C GLN A 166 -13.78 -9.74 7.34
N GLY A 167 -12.66 -9.62 8.01
CA GLY A 167 -12.24 -10.53 9.06
C GLY A 167 -10.76 -10.49 9.34
N ASP A 168 -10.36 -11.22 10.39
CA ASP A 168 -8.98 -11.34 10.83
C ASP A 168 -8.30 -12.49 10.07
N TRP A 169 -7.33 -12.13 9.24
CA TRP A 169 -6.48 -13.02 8.43
C TRP A 169 -7.25 -14.20 7.80
N TRP A 170 -7.14 -15.38 8.42
CA TRP A 170 -7.65 -16.66 7.91
C TRP A 170 -9.13 -16.90 8.20
N GLN A 171 -9.70 -16.15 9.15
CA GLN A 171 -11.03 -16.38 9.68
C GLN A 171 -12.14 -16.46 8.62
N PRO A 172 -12.21 -15.56 7.62
CA PRO A 172 -13.26 -15.61 6.60
C PRO A 172 -12.97 -16.62 5.48
N LEU A 173 -11.83 -17.33 5.52
CA LEU A 173 -11.33 -18.20 4.44
C LEU A 173 -11.44 -19.69 4.76
N ALA A 174 -12.18 -20.08 5.79
CA ALA A 174 -12.28 -21.48 6.21
C ALA A 174 -12.57 -22.44 5.03
N GLY A 175 -11.73 -23.47 4.88
CA GLY A 175 -11.84 -24.49 3.83
C GLY A 175 -11.44 -24.02 2.43
N GLN A 176 -10.97 -22.79 2.25
CA GLN A 176 -10.47 -22.31 0.97
C GLN A 176 -8.96 -22.53 0.86
N ARG A 177 -8.51 -22.84 -0.36
CA ARG A 177 -7.08 -23.02 -0.68
C ARG A 177 -6.68 -22.23 -1.91
N PHE A 178 -5.49 -21.65 -1.88
CA PHE A 178 -4.95 -20.72 -2.87
C PHE A 178 -3.66 -21.24 -3.50
N ASP A 179 -3.41 -20.82 -4.71
CA ASP A 179 -2.15 -21.04 -5.41
C ASP A 179 -1.09 -20.01 -4.96
N LEU A 180 -1.55 -18.84 -4.56
CA LEU A 180 -0.70 -17.74 -4.11
C LEU A 180 -1.38 -16.96 -2.98
N ILE A 181 -0.65 -16.78 -1.88
CA ILE A 181 -1.02 -15.92 -0.76
C ILE A 181 -0.01 -14.80 -0.70
N VAL A 182 -0.49 -13.56 -0.65
CA VAL A 182 0.35 -12.35 -0.53
C VAL A 182 -0.10 -11.53 0.67
N SER A 183 0.82 -10.82 1.31
CA SER A 183 0.49 -9.88 2.36
C SER A 183 1.61 -8.86 2.57
N ASN A 184 1.20 -7.62 2.85
CA ASN A 184 2.02 -6.61 3.50
C ASN A 184 1.43 -6.35 4.89
N PRO A 185 1.73 -7.19 5.89
CA PRO A 185 1.16 -7.06 7.23
C PRO A 185 1.84 -5.94 8.01
N PRO A 186 1.27 -5.46 9.12
CA PRO A 186 1.96 -4.57 10.03
C PRO A 186 3.20 -5.29 10.59
N TYR A 187 4.38 -4.68 10.43
CA TYR A 187 5.66 -5.30 10.81
C TYR A 187 6.59 -4.36 11.60
N ILE A 188 6.22 -3.09 11.82
CA ILE A 188 7.05 -2.14 12.56
C ILE A 188 7.02 -2.50 14.05
N ALA A 189 8.18 -2.58 14.69
CA ALA A 189 8.26 -2.81 16.13
C ALA A 189 7.54 -1.69 16.90
N GLY A 190 6.83 -2.04 17.98
CA GLY A 190 6.06 -1.06 18.77
C GLY A 190 6.90 0.04 19.43
N SER A 191 8.21 -0.18 19.57
CA SER A 191 9.19 0.80 20.08
C SER A 191 9.97 1.54 19.00
N ASP A 192 9.61 1.38 17.72
CA ASP A 192 10.34 1.99 16.61
C ASP A 192 10.28 3.53 16.70
N PRO A 193 11.42 4.23 16.68
CA PRO A 193 11.48 5.69 16.77
C PRO A 193 10.85 6.44 15.60
N HIS A 194 10.56 5.77 14.48
CA HIS A 194 9.92 6.37 13.30
C HIS A 194 8.39 6.40 13.40
N LEU A 195 7.75 5.60 14.27
CA LEU A 195 6.29 5.57 14.42
C LEU A 195 5.65 6.96 14.65
N PRO A 196 6.24 7.88 15.45
CA PRO A 196 5.66 9.22 15.61
C PRO A 196 5.59 10.04 14.31
N ALA A 197 6.47 9.78 13.34
CA ALA A 197 6.42 10.43 12.03
C ALA A 197 5.26 9.92 11.16
N LEU A 198 4.78 8.70 11.45
CA LEU A 198 3.68 8.03 10.75
C LEU A 198 2.31 8.24 11.44
N ARG A 199 2.20 9.17 12.39
CA ARG A 199 1.01 9.40 13.25
C ARG A 199 -0.30 9.70 12.53
N PHE A 200 -0.25 9.98 11.24
CA PHE A 200 -1.44 10.23 10.42
C PHE A 200 -1.97 8.96 9.76
N GLU A 201 -1.21 7.88 9.78
CA GLU A 201 -1.59 6.59 9.22
C GLU A 201 -2.16 5.68 10.32
N PRO A 202 -3.04 4.72 9.99
CA PRO A 202 -3.63 3.83 10.99
C PRO A 202 -2.55 3.04 11.72
N LEU A 203 -2.52 3.10 13.03
CA LEU A 203 -1.49 2.43 13.84
C LEU A 203 -1.52 0.90 13.64
N GLU A 204 -2.71 0.32 13.54
CA GLU A 204 -2.93 -1.11 13.30
C GLU A 204 -2.40 -1.59 11.93
N ALA A 205 -2.24 -0.70 10.96
CA ALA A 205 -1.62 -1.02 9.66
C ALA A 205 -0.10 -0.89 9.67
N LEU A 206 0.48 -0.33 10.75
CA LEU A 206 1.91 -0.09 10.89
C LEU A 206 2.59 -1.12 11.80
N THR A 207 2.00 -1.39 12.96
CA THR A 207 2.62 -2.20 13.99
C THR A 207 1.65 -3.19 14.64
N PRO A 208 2.07 -4.46 14.81
CA PRO A 208 1.35 -5.42 15.64
C PRO A 208 1.75 -5.29 17.13
N GLY A 209 2.59 -4.30 17.45
CA GLY A 209 3.25 -4.19 18.75
C GLY A 209 4.50 -5.09 18.89
N GLY A 210 5.06 -5.16 20.10
CA GLY A 210 6.22 -6.01 20.39
C GLY A 210 7.42 -5.73 19.49
N ASP A 211 8.00 -6.78 18.95
CA ASP A 211 9.14 -6.78 18.02
C ASP A 211 8.73 -6.66 16.54
N GLY A 212 7.45 -6.52 16.25
CA GLY A 212 6.93 -6.42 14.88
C GLY A 212 6.67 -7.76 14.18
N MET A 213 7.01 -8.90 14.80
CA MET A 213 6.91 -10.22 14.14
C MET A 213 5.54 -10.89 14.27
N ALA A 214 4.67 -10.44 15.16
CA ALA A 214 3.46 -11.18 15.52
C ALA A 214 2.53 -11.44 14.32
N ALA A 215 2.29 -10.45 13.47
CA ALA A 215 1.46 -10.61 12.27
C ALA A 215 2.11 -11.56 11.25
N LEU A 216 3.41 -11.40 10.99
CA LEU A 216 4.18 -12.26 10.09
C LEU A 216 4.11 -13.74 10.53
N LEU A 217 4.30 -14.00 11.83
CA LEU A 217 4.22 -15.36 12.38
C LEU A 217 2.81 -15.95 12.26
N ALA A 218 1.77 -15.17 12.55
CA ALA A 218 0.38 -15.61 12.41
C ALA A 218 0.03 -15.99 10.96
N LEU A 219 0.56 -15.23 9.99
CA LEU A 219 0.40 -15.53 8.57
C LEU A 219 1.16 -16.80 8.16
N ILE A 220 2.40 -16.97 8.60
CA ILE A 220 3.21 -18.16 8.31
C ILE A 220 2.57 -19.42 8.92
N ASP A 221 2.09 -19.33 10.17
CA ASP A 221 1.50 -20.47 10.88
C ASP A 221 0.21 -20.98 10.22
N GLY A 222 -0.65 -20.09 9.75
CA GLY A 222 -1.93 -20.47 9.14
C GLY A 222 -1.84 -20.83 7.65
N ALA A 223 -0.80 -20.37 6.94
CA ALA A 223 -0.73 -20.51 5.48
C ALA A 223 -0.81 -21.96 4.95
N PRO A 224 -0.23 -23.00 5.59
CA PRO A 224 -0.33 -24.38 5.11
C PRO A 224 -1.76 -24.91 4.96
N ASP A 225 -2.66 -24.49 5.84
CA ASP A 225 -4.07 -24.90 5.79
C ASP A 225 -4.83 -24.28 4.62
N HIS A 226 -4.26 -23.20 4.06
CA HIS A 226 -4.84 -22.37 3.02
C HIS A 226 -4.05 -22.39 1.70
N LEU A 227 -2.96 -23.15 1.61
CA LEU A 227 -2.22 -23.34 0.36
C LEU A 227 -2.60 -24.64 -0.32
N ARG A 228 -2.64 -24.61 -1.64
CA ARG A 228 -2.63 -25.82 -2.46
C ARG A 228 -1.22 -26.42 -2.48
N PRO A 229 -1.07 -27.74 -2.71
CA PRO A 229 0.26 -28.31 -2.96
C PRO A 229 0.99 -27.54 -4.07
N GLY A 230 2.22 -27.12 -3.79
CA GLY A 230 3.02 -26.28 -4.69
C GLY A 230 2.71 -24.78 -4.66
N GLY A 231 1.76 -24.33 -3.82
CA GLY A 231 1.40 -22.93 -3.68
C GLY A 231 2.46 -22.10 -2.97
N TRP A 232 2.37 -20.79 -3.10
CA TRP A 232 3.34 -19.82 -2.60
C TRP A 232 2.76 -18.91 -1.53
N LEU A 233 3.58 -18.60 -0.53
CA LEU A 233 3.36 -17.50 0.42
C LEU A 233 4.41 -16.42 0.16
N LEU A 234 3.98 -15.18 -0.07
CA LEU A 234 4.85 -14.00 -0.18
C LEU A 234 4.49 -12.98 0.90
N LEU A 235 5.48 -12.54 1.66
CA LEU A 235 5.31 -11.60 2.75
C LEU A 235 6.28 -10.42 2.62
N GLU A 236 5.76 -9.20 2.63
CA GLU A 236 6.57 -8.01 2.86
C GLU A 236 6.93 -7.91 4.34
N HIS A 237 8.14 -7.42 4.64
CA HIS A 237 8.65 -7.27 6.01
C HIS A 237 9.68 -6.14 6.09
N GLY A 238 10.08 -5.77 7.29
CA GLY A 238 11.18 -4.83 7.53
C GLY A 238 12.51 -5.37 7.03
N TYR A 239 13.40 -4.47 6.62
CA TYR A 239 14.70 -4.83 6.04
C TYR A 239 15.58 -5.69 6.97
N ASP A 240 15.38 -5.61 8.26
CA ASP A 240 16.10 -6.33 9.32
C ASP A 240 15.41 -7.64 9.75
N GLN A 241 14.21 -7.95 9.22
CA GLN A 241 13.43 -9.11 9.61
C GLN A 241 13.61 -10.33 8.68
N ALA A 242 14.32 -10.19 7.57
CA ALA A 242 14.43 -11.23 6.54
C ALA A 242 14.90 -12.60 7.06
N GLU A 243 15.91 -12.62 7.94
CA GLU A 243 16.43 -13.87 8.52
C GLU A 243 15.41 -14.53 9.45
N ALA A 244 14.72 -13.74 10.28
CA ALA A 244 13.69 -14.24 11.20
C ALA A 244 12.49 -14.82 10.43
N VAL A 245 12.04 -14.14 9.37
CA VAL A 245 10.96 -14.63 8.50
C VAL A 245 11.38 -15.91 7.78
N ALA A 246 12.59 -15.97 7.20
CA ALA A 246 13.09 -17.18 6.55
C ALA A 246 13.23 -18.36 7.53
N ALA A 247 13.66 -18.10 8.77
CA ALA A 247 13.73 -19.13 9.81
C ALA A 247 12.33 -19.65 10.18
N ALA A 248 11.35 -18.76 10.35
CA ALA A 248 9.97 -19.11 10.65
C ALA A 248 9.33 -19.96 9.52
N LEU A 249 9.55 -19.57 8.25
CA LEU A 249 9.10 -20.32 7.09
C LEU A 249 9.66 -21.76 7.07
N ARG A 250 10.98 -21.91 7.32
CA ARG A 250 11.62 -23.26 7.38
C ARG A 250 11.06 -24.08 8.53
N LEU A 251 10.91 -23.48 9.71
CA LEU A 251 10.39 -24.16 10.90
C LEU A 251 8.97 -24.68 10.67
N ARG A 252 8.15 -23.91 9.92
CA ARG A 252 6.77 -24.28 9.58
C ARG A 252 6.68 -25.34 8.49
N GLY A 253 7.78 -25.66 7.81
CA GLY A 253 7.85 -26.72 6.79
C GLY A 253 7.82 -26.20 5.35
N PHE A 254 7.91 -24.89 5.13
CA PHE A 254 8.06 -24.34 3.78
C PHE A 254 9.44 -24.65 3.20
N THR A 255 9.49 -24.87 1.88
CA THR A 255 10.73 -25.17 1.18
C THR A 255 11.36 -23.92 0.58
N GLU A 256 12.69 -23.88 0.64
CA GLU A 256 13.55 -22.92 -0.05
C GLU A 256 13.08 -21.44 0.08
N PRO A 257 13.01 -20.87 1.30
CA PRO A 257 12.69 -19.46 1.41
C PRO A 257 13.64 -18.62 0.59
N ALA A 258 13.07 -17.80 -0.29
CA ALA A 258 13.79 -16.87 -1.14
C ALA A 258 13.50 -15.43 -0.71
N LEU A 259 14.37 -14.49 -1.08
CA LEU A 259 14.31 -13.09 -0.72
C LEU A 259 14.35 -12.22 -1.97
N ARG A 260 13.53 -11.16 -1.99
CA ARG A 260 13.61 -10.08 -2.97
C ARG A 260 13.97 -8.77 -2.28
N LEU A 261 14.85 -8.02 -2.93
CA LEU A 261 15.24 -6.68 -2.51
C LEU A 261 14.32 -5.65 -3.18
N ASP A 262 14.03 -4.57 -2.49
CA ASP A 262 13.37 -3.41 -3.08
C ASP A 262 14.31 -2.63 -4.03
N LEU A 263 13.79 -1.58 -4.67
CA LEU A 263 14.58 -0.74 -5.58
C LEU A 263 15.73 0.00 -4.86
N GLY A 264 15.66 0.15 -3.54
CA GLY A 264 16.74 0.68 -2.70
C GLY A 264 17.81 -0.34 -2.34
N GLY A 265 17.64 -1.61 -2.76
CA GLY A 265 18.56 -2.71 -2.45
C GLY A 265 18.40 -3.28 -1.03
N GLN A 266 17.31 -2.97 -0.34
CA GLN A 266 17.04 -3.50 1.00
C GLN A 266 16.19 -4.78 0.93
N PRO A 267 16.42 -5.75 1.84
CA PRO A 267 15.54 -6.90 2.02
C PRO A 267 14.08 -6.43 2.20
N ARG A 268 13.14 -6.95 1.39
CA ARG A 268 11.77 -6.45 1.45
C ARG A 268 10.71 -7.53 1.41
N VAL A 269 10.86 -8.55 0.59
CA VAL A 269 9.87 -9.60 0.43
C VAL A 269 10.50 -10.96 0.60
N SER A 270 10.02 -11.74 1.53
CA SER A 270 10.34 -13.17 1.64
C SER A 270 9.20 -14.01 1.08
N GLY A 271 9.57 -15.05 0.34
CA GLY A 271 8.61 -15.98 -0.22
C GLY A 271 9.07 -17.41 -0.12
N ALA A 272 8.13 -18.33 0.04
CA ALA A 272 8.44 -19.76 0.10
C ALA A 272 7.28 -20.59 -0.45
N ARG A 273 7.61 -21.82 -0.84
CA ARG A 273 6.69 -22.75 -1.48
C ARG A 273 6.24 -23.81 -0.49
N TRP A 274 4.95 -24.15 -0.52
CA TRP A 274 4.35 -25.25 0.22
C TRP A 274 4.20 -26.45 -0.70
N LEU A 275 4.80 -27.60 -0.38
CA LEU A 275 4.82 -28.76 -1.28
C LEU A 275 3.80 -29.86 -0.92
N ASP A 276 3.26 -29.85 0.34
CA ASP A 276 2.34 -30.89 0.85
C ASP A 276 0.87 -30.57 0.59
#